data_fc42b4c33f3598ee2eae54604e39eeae
#
_entry.id   fc42b4c33f3598ee2eae54604e39eeae
#
_cell.length_a   1.000
_cell.length_b   1.000
_cell.length_c   1.000
_cell.angle_alpha   90.00
_cell.angle_beta   90.00
_cell.angle_gamma   90.00
#
_symmetry.space_group_name_H-M   'P 1'
#
loop_
_entity.id
_entity.type
_entity.pdbx_description
1 polymer ?
#
loop_
_entity_poly.entity_id
_entity_poly.type
_entity_poly.pdbx_seq_one_letter_code
_entity_poly.pdbx_strand_id
1 'polypeptide(L)'
;MKNKTLAAWLAFAGGPLGMHRFYLFGFRNLLGWLLPIPTALGLYGIRRVQLYGLDDKISWVLMPLLGFTVAGCALMAIIYGLMTREKWNARFNPALPEDAAPGATNWYTIFAIVLSLLVGTTVLMSSIVYSFQSYFEYQVEEGRKISQ
;
A
#
# COMPACT_ATOMS: atom_id res chain seq x y z
N MET A 1 5.35 16.94 17.68
CA MET A 1 5.15 17.52 16.33
C MET A 1 5.18 16.43 15.27
N LYS A 2 4.17 16.35 14.43
CA LYS A 2 4.09 15.34 13.35
C LYS A 2 4.33 16.05 12.01
N ASN A 3 5.41 15.63 11.34
CA ASN A 3 5.86 16.21 10.08
C ASN A 3 5.16 15.53 8.90
N LYS A 4 4.57 16.29 7.98
CA LYS A 4 3.84 15.82 6.81
C LYS A 4 4.74 15.05 5.83
N THR A 5 5.91 15.57 5.54
CA THR A 5 6.89 14.92 4.65
C THR A 5 7.30 13.55 5.17
N LEU A 6 7.62 13.47 6.47
CA LEU A 6 7.98 12.20 7.11
C LEU A 6 6.83 11.20 7.09
N ALA A 7 5.59 11.66 7.34
CA ALA A 7 4.41 10.79 7.27
C ALA A 7 4.18 10.24 5.86
N ALA A 8 4.36 11.06 4.81
CA ALA A 8 4.25 10.63 3.42
C ALA A 8 5.31 9.56 3.07
N TRP A 9 6.57 9.77 3.45
CA TRP A 9 7.64 8.80 3.24
C TRP A 9 7.45 7.51 4.04
N LEU A 10 7.00 7.60 5.30
CA LEU A 10 6.67 6.41 6.09
C LEU A 10 5.47 5.64 5.53
N ALA A 11 4.51 6.33 4.92
CA ALA A 11 3.40 5.67 4.24
C ALA A 11 3.86 4.98 2.95
N PHE A 12 4.73 5.60 2.17
CA PHE A 12 5.27 5.03 0.94
C PHE A 12 6.20 3.83 1.20
N ALA A 13 7.28 4.03 1.97
CA ALA A 13 8.32 3.03 2.17
C ALA A 13 8.00 2.02 3.28
N GLY A 14 7.43 2.48 4.39
CA GLY A 14 7.10 1.66 5.57
C GLY A 14 5.62 1.37 5.74
N GLY A 15 4.79 1.77 4.77
CA GLY A 15 3.34 1.60 4.81
C GLY A 15 2.87 0.17 5.02
N PRO A 16 3.38 -0.81 4.25
CA PRO A 16 3.04 -2.22 4.41
C PRO A 16 3.33 -2.80 5.80
N LEU A 17 4.26 -2.20 6.54
CA LEU A 17 4.55 -2.53 7.95
C LEU A 17 3.76 -1.67 8.96
N GLY A 18 2.89 -0.78 8.49
CA GLY A 18 2.09 0.08 9.35
C GLY A 18 2.83 1.27 9.97
N MET A 19 4.09 1.55 9.57
CA MET A 19 4.95 2.55 10.21
C MET A 19 4.31 3.96 10.23
N HIS A 20 3.64 4.37 9.15
CA HIS A 20 2.94 5.65 9.09
C HIS A 20 1.80 5.75 10.12
N ARG A 21 1.11 4.62 10.39
CA ARG A 21 0.04 4.56 11.40
C ARG A 21 0.60 4.69 12.81
N PHE A 22 1.71 4.01 13.10
CA PHE A 22 2.38 4.13 14.39
C PHE A 22 2.93 5.53 14.61
N TYR A 23 3.49 6.17 13.59
CA TYR A 23 3.96 7.55 13.66
C TYR A 23 2.82 8.55 13.92
N LEU A 24 1.68 8.41 13.24
CA LEU A 24 0.56 9.36 13.32
C LEU A 24 -0.35 9.12 14.52
N PHE A 25 -0.63 7.87 14.86
CA PHE A 25 -1.65 7.50 15.86
C PHE A 25 -1.08 6.74 17.06
N GLY A 26 0.22 6.47 17.05
CA GLY A 26 0.91 5.72 18.10
C GLY A 26 0.72 4.19 18.00
N PHE A 27 1.47 3.45 18.82
CA PHE A 27 1.51 1.98 18.81
C PHE A 27 0.19 1.30 19.22
N ARG A 28 -0.74 2.02 19.82
CA ARG A 28 -2.06 1.50 20.18
C ARG A 28 -3.03 1.43 18.99
N ASN A 29 -2.64 1.90 17.81
CA ASN A 29 -3.50 1.88 16.63
C ASN A 29 -3.58 0.47 16.04
N LEU A 30 -4.76 -0.14 16.11
CA LEU A 30 -5.02 -1.50 15.62
C LEU A 30 -4.74 -1.65 14.11
N LEU A 31 -5.09 -0.62 13.32
CA LEU A 31 -4.85 -0.65 11.87
C LEU A 31 -3.36 -0.68 11.53
N GLY A 32 -2.48 -0.12 12.39
CA GLY A 32 -1.03 -0.22 12.22
C GLY A 32 -0.55 -1.67 12.33
N TRP A 33 -1.13 -2.43 13.25
CA TRP A 33 -0.81 -3.86 13.46
C TRP A 33 -1.48 -4.79 12.44
N LEU A 34 -2.58 -4.36 11.83
CA LEU A 34 -3.25 -5.14 10.79
C LEU A 34 -2.52 -5.12 9.44
N LEU A 35 -1.82 -4.04 9.08
CA LEU A 35 -1.13 -3.90 7.79
C LEU A 35 -0.01 -4.92 7.55
N PRO A 36 0.81 -5.32 8.53
CA PRO A 36 1.80 -6.38 8.34
C PRO A 36 1.21 -7.75 7.99
N ILE A 37 -0.05 -8.03 8.36
CA ILE A 37 -0.69 -9.33 8.11
C ILE A 37 -0.85 -9.59 6.61
N PRO A 38 -1.58 -8.75 5.81
CA PRO A 38 -1.68 -8.95 4.37
C PRO A 38 -0.32 -8.85 3.67
N THR A 39 0.61 -8.06 4.20
CA THR A 39 1.98 -8.00 3.69
C THR A 39 2.69 -9.34 3.83
N ALA A 40 2.67 -9.95 5.02
CA ALA A 40 3.28 -11.25 5.26
C ALA A 40 2.61 -12.37 4.44
N LEU A 41 1.28 -12.37 4.36
CA LEU A 41 0.52 -13.33 3.55
C LEU A 41 0.86 -13.20 2.07
N GLY A 42 0.98 -11.98 1.56
CA GLY A 42 1.36 -11.76 0.16
C GLY A 42 2.80 -12.15 -0.15
N LEU A 43 3.75 -11.89 0.75
CA LEU A 43 5.12 -12.38 0.65
C LEU A 43 5.17 -13.92 0.68
N TYR A 44 4.35 -14.55 1.51
CA TYR A 44 4.20 -16.00 1.51
C TYR A 44 3.64 -16.51 0.17
N GLY A 45 2.70 -15.80 -0.45
CA GLY A 45 2.19 -16.09 -1.78
C GLY A 45 3.28 -16.09 -2.85
N ILE A 46 4.19 -15.11 -2.82
CA ILE A 46 5.36 -15.08 -3.73
C ILE A 46 6.25 -16.31 -3.52
N ARG A 47 6.54 -16.68 -2.29
CA ARG A 47 7.30 -17.91 -1.97
C ARG A 47 6.64 -19.17 -2.49
N ARG A 48 5.30 -19.25 -2.38
CA ARG A 48 4.55 -20.39 -2.90
C ARG A 48 4.68 -20.53 -4.43
N VAL A 49 4.57 -19.42 -5.18
CA VAL A 49 4.78 -19.45 -6.64
C VAL A 49 6.17 -19.95 -6.99
N GLN A 50 7.19 -19.53 -6.25
CA GLN A 50 8.58 -20.00 -6.47
C GLN A 50 8.74 -21.52 -6.22
N LEU A 51 7.97 -22.09 -5.31
CA LEU A 51 8.08 -23.50 -4.91
C LEU A 51 7.15 -24.41 -5.73
N TYR A 52 5.94 -23.98 -6.04
CA TYR A 52 4.87 -24.79 -6.63
C TYR A 52 4.50 -24.37 -8.05
N GLY A 53 5.07 -23.27 -8.55
CA GLY A 53 4.75 -22.74 -9.88
C GLY A 53 3.54 -21.81 -9.90
N LEU A 54 3.20 -21.35 -11.12
CA LEU A 54 2.11 -20.38 -11.34
C LEU A 54 0.72 -20.99 -11.16
N ASP A 55 0.59 -22.31 -11.20
CA ASP A 55 -0.70 -23.02 -11.10
C ASP A 55 -1.21 -23.15 -9.65
N ASP A 56 -0.44 -22.65 -8.67
CA ASP A 56 -0.84 -22.70 -7.27
C ASP A 56 -1.98 -21.71 -6.97
N LYS A 57 -3.20 -22.24 -6.86
CA LYS A 57 -4.44 -21.48 -6.65
C LYS A 57 -4.42 -20.60 -5.38
N ILE A 58 -3.71 -21.02 -4.34
CA ILE A 58 -3.60 -20.24 -3.09
C ILE A 58 -2.80 -18.97 -3.36
N SER A 59 -1.75 -19.05 -4.16
CA SER A 59 -0.94 -17.90 -4.54
C SER A 59 -1.71 -16.86 -5.36
N TRP A 60 -2.73 -17.29 -6.12
CA TRP A 60 -3.59 -16.38 -6.89
C TRP A 60 -4.32 -15.35 -6.02
N VAL A 61 -4.64 -15.73 -4.78
CA VAL A 61 -5.27 -14.83 -3.80
C VAL A 61 -4.22 -14.08 -2.98
N LEU A 62 -3.15 -14.75 -2.60
CA LEU A 62 -2.16 -14.19 -1.68
C LEU A 62 -1.28 -13.12 -2.34
N MET A 63 -0.83 -13.32 -3.58
CA MET A 63 0.03 -12.36 -4.27
C MET A 63 -0.64 -10.99 -4.48
N PRO A 64 -1.86 -10.93 -5.04
CA PRO A 64 -2.57 -9.65 -5.19
C PRO A 64 -2.79 -8.92 -3.87
N LEU A 65 -2.93 -9.63 -2.76
CA LEU A 65 -3.10 -9.05 -1.42
C LEU A 65 -1.92 -8.14 -1.04
N LEU A 66 -0.67 -8.55 -1.35
CA LEU A 66 0.49 -7.69 -1.18
C LEU A 66 0.40 -6.44 -2.05
N GLY A 67 0.06 -6.60 -3.31
CA GLY A 67 -0.05 -5.49 -4.25
C GLY A 67 -1.12 -4.48 -3.86
N PHE A 68 -2.30 -4.92 -3.44
CA PHE A 68 -3.35 -4.03 -2.94
C PHE A 68 -2.93 -3.33 -1.64
N THR A 69 -2.19 -4.01 -0.76
CA THR A 69 -1.67 -3.40 0.47
C THR A 69 -0.65 -2.30 0.17
N VAL A 70 0.31 -2.57 -0.73
CA VAL A 70 1.31 -1.58 -1.16
C VAL A 70 0.64 -0.41 -1.87
N ALA A 71 -0.30 -0.66 -2.78
CA ALA A 71 -1.05 0.39 -3.48
C ALA A 71 -1.88 1.26 -2.51
N GLY A 72 -2.53 0.64 -1.53
CA GLY A 72 -3.27 1.36 -0.48
C GLY A 72 -2.37 2.25 0.38
N CYS A 73 -1.17 1.77 0.72
CA CYS A 73 -0.17 2.57 1.44
C CYS A 73 0.38 3.72 0.59
N ALA A 74 0.63 3.48 -0.69
CA ALA A 74 1.03 4.52 -1.64
C ALA A 74 -0.07 5.59 -1.79
N LEU A 75 -1.34 5.20 -1.85
CA LEU A 75 -2.47 6.13 -1.85
C LEU A 75 -2.50 6.98 -0.56
N MET A 76 -2.23 6.39 0.60
CA MET A 76 -2.13 7.14 1.86
C MET A 76 -0.98 8.15 1.83
N ALA A 77 0.17 7.80 1.24
CA ALA A 77 1.29 8.72 1.07
C ALA A 77 0.91 9.94 0.21
N ILE A 78 0.16 9.71 -0.89
CA ILE A 78 -0.37 10.77 -1.76
C ILE A 78 -1.36 11.66 -0.97
N ILE A 79 -2.31 11.07 -0.26
CA ILE A 79 -3.31 11.81 0.54
C ILE A 79 -2.61 12.68 1.59
N TYR A 80 -1.63 12.15 2.31
CA TYR A 80 -0.87 12.93 3.30
C TYR A 80 -0.06 14.04 2.64
N GLY A 81 0.60 13.74 1.53
CA GLY A 81 1.42 14.72 0.80
C GLY A 81 0.60 15.87 0.21
N LEU A 82 -0.61 15.61 -0.29
CA LEU A 82 -1.50 16.61 -0.88
C LEU A 82 -2.33 17.39 0.14
N MET A 83 -2.34 16.97 1.40
CA MET A 83 -3.08 17.69 2.45
C MET A 83 -2.54 19.10 2.59
N THR A 84 -3.40 20.12 2.70
CA THR A 84 -2.95 21.49 2.92
C THR A 84 -2.28 21.64 4.30
N ARG A 85 -1.46 22.68 4.48
CA ARG A 85 -0.74 22.94 5.73
C ARG A 85 -1.70 23.07 6.91
N GLU A 86 -2.75 23.85 6.73
CA GLU A 86 -3.77 24.13 7.73
C GLU A 86 -4.49 22.84 8.14
N LYS A 87 -4.97 22.05 7.16
CA LYS A 87 -5.63 20.74 7.43
C LYS A 87 -4.71 19.75 8.12
N TRP A 88 -3.43 19.73 7.74
CA TRP A 88 -2.45 18.85 8.39
C TRP A 88 -2.27 19.23 9.86
N ASN A 89 -2.01 20.53 10.14
CA ASN A 89 -1.75 20.99 11.49
C ASN A 89 -3.00 20.89 12.36
N ALA A 90 -4.17 21.28 11.88
CA ALA A 90 -5.43 21.13 12.60
C ALA A 90 -5.69 19.65 13.01
N ARG A 91 -5.32 18.69 12.15
CA ARG A 91 -5.56 17.26 12.42
C ARG A 91 -4.51 16.60 13.29
N PHE A 92 -3.23 16.88 13.06
CA PHE A 92 -2.11 16.15 13.65
C PHE A 92 -1.27 16.95 14.65
N ASN A 93 -1.40 18.27 14.64
CA ASN A 93 -0.67 19.18 15.53
C ASN A 93 -1.59 20.30 16.09
N PRO A 94 -2.72 19.98 16.75
CA PRO A 94 -3.72 20.98 17.15
C PRO A 94 -3.22 22.03 18.14
N ALA A 95 -2.05 21.81 18.76
CA ALA A 95 -1.41 22.77 19.65
C ALA A 95 -0.53 23.80 18.92
N LEU A 96 -0.37 23.69 17.61
CA LEU A 96 0.41 24.59 16.78
C LEU A 96 -0.49 25.52 15.95
N PRO A 97 0.02 26.71 15.53
CA PRO A 97 -0.67 27.52 14.53
C PRO A 97 -0.95 26.74 13.24
N GLU A 98 -2.02 27.06 12.55
CA GLU A 98 -2.42 26.35 11.33
C GLU A 98 -1.36 26.44 10.22
N ASP A 99 -0.64 27.56 10.16
CA ASP A 99 0.45 27.82 9.20
C ASP A 99 1.82 27.30 9.65
N ALA A 100 1.89 26.52 10.74
CA ALA A 100 3.15 26.02 11.27
C ALA A 100 3.91 25.12 10.27
N ALA A 101 5.24 25.18 10.31
CA ALA A 101 6.15 24.50 9.38
C ALA A 101 5.94 22.98 9.21
N PRO A 102 5.56 22.19 10.24
CA PRO A 102 5.40 20.74 10.08
C PRO A 102 4.38 20.30 9.03
N GLY A 103 3.38 21.16 8.73
CA GLY A 103 2.39 20.94 7.66
C GLY A 103 2.83 21.40 6.27
N ALA A 104 4.00 22.04 6.14
CA ALA A 104 4.47 22.59 4.87
C ALA A 104 4.76 21.49 3.84
N THR A 105 4.46 21.79 2.57
CA THR A 105 4.88 20.95 1.43
C THR A 105 6.27 21.42 0.97
N ASN A 106 7.17 20.48 0.78
CA ASN A 106 8.51 20.73 0.25
C ASN A 106 8.81 19.75 -0.91
N TRP A 107 9.96 19.90 -1.56
CA TRP A 107 10.37 19.02 -2.65
C TRP A 107 10.36 17.55 -2.28
N TYR A 108 10.78 17.20 -1.07
CA TYR A 108 10.77 15.80 -0.59
C TYR A 108 9.33 15.27 -0.49
N THR A 109 8.36 16.11 -0.12
CA THR A 109 6.94 15.71 -0.13
C THR A 109 6.46 15.43 -1.56
N ILE A 110 6.84 16.28 -2.52
CA ILE A 110 6.49 16.12 -3.93
C ILE A 110 7.09 14.82 -4.48
N PHE A 111 8.36 14.54 -4.20
CA PHE A 111 9.01 13.28 -4.57
C PHE A 111 8.28 12.07 -3.99
N ALA A 112 7.88 12.11 -2.72
CA ALA A 112 7.10 11.03 -2.11
C ALA A 112 5.77 10.80 -2.84
N ILE A 113 5.07 11.87 -3.24
CA ILE A 113 3.83 11.80 -4.01
C ILE A 113 4.07 11.14 -5.38
N VAL A 114 5.06 11.63 -6.13
CA VAL A 114 5.38 11.14 -7.48
C VAL A 114 5.77 9.66 -7.45
N LEU A 115 6.66 9.27 -6.55
CA LEU A 115 7.07 7.87 -6.40
C LEU A 115 5.90 6.99 -5.95
N SER A 116 5.06 7.48 -5.03
CA SER A 116 3.87 6.75 -4.59
C SER A 116 2.87 6.56 -5.71
N LEU A 117 2.67 7.56 -6.56
CA LEU A 117 1.82 7.45 -7.75
C LEU A 117 2.38 6.42 -8.73
N LEU A 118 3.66 6.53 -9.08
CA LEU A 118 4.33 5.63 -10.01
C LEU A 118 4.30 4.17 -9.52
N VAL A 119 4.81 3.93 -8.33
CA VAL A 119 4.90 2.58 -7.76
C VAL A 119 3.51 2.03 -7.43
N GLY A 120 2.66 2.85 -6.80
CA GLY A 120 1.32 2.44 -6.40
C GLY A 120 0.44 2.02 -7.58
N THR A 121 0.44 2.79 -8.67
CA THR A 121 -0.31 2.44 -9.90
C THR A 121 0.26 1.22 -10.59
N THR A 122 1.58 1.10 -10.70
CA THR A 122 2.24 -0.07 -11.31
C THR A 122 1.90 -1.35 -10.54
N VAL A 123 2.04 -1.33 -9.21
CA VAL A 123 1.77 -2.51 -8.37
C VAL A 123 0.28 -2.85 -8.35
N LEU A 124 -0.60 -1.84 -8.33
CA LEU A 124 -2.06 -2.04 -8.41
C LEU A 124 -2.45 -2.71 -9.73
N MET A 125 -1.99 -2.15 -10.86
CA MET A 125 -2.28 -2.71 -12.19
C MET A 125 -1.72 -4.12 -12.35
N SER A 126 -0.49 -4.38 -11.91
CA SER A 126 0.11 -5.71 -11.94
C SER A 126 -0.70 -6.72 -11.14
N SER A 127 -1.22 -6.33 -9.96
CA SER A 127 -2.05 -7.20 -9.13
C SER A 127 -3.39 -7.52 -9.76
N ILE A 128 -4.02 -6.52 -10.38
CA ILE A 128 -5.28 -6.70 -11.11
C ILE A 128 -5.07 -7.63 -12.32
N VAL A 129 -4.05 -7.35 -13.13
CA VAL A 129 -3.73 -8.15 -14.32
C VAL A 129 -3.45 -9.60 -13.93
N TYR A 130 -2.64 -9.84 -12.92
CA TYR A 130 -2.33 -11.17 -12.42
C TYR A 130 -3.60 -11.92 -11.97
N SER A 131 -4.48 -11.26 -11.23
CA SER A 131 -5.74 -11.87 -10.77
C SER A 131 -6.65 -12.27 -11.94
N PHE A 132 -6.80 -11.39 -12.95
CA PHE A 132 -7.61 -11.68 -14.13
C PHE A 132 -7.01 -12.77 -14.99
N GLN A 133 -5.71 -12.71 -15.25
CA GLN A 133 -5.02 -13.73 -16.03
C GLN A 133 -5.17 -15.12 -15.41
N SER A 134 -4.88 -15.26 -14.12
CA SER A 134 -5.03 -16.52 -13.39
C SER A 134 -6.46 -17.07 -13.45
N TYR A 135 -7.46 -16.18 -13.33
CA TYR A 135 -8.86 -16.59 -13.45
C TYR A 135 -9.22 -17.11 -14.85
N PHE A 136 -8.81 -16.39 -15.91
CA PHE A 136 -9.12 -16.80 -17.28
C PHE A 136 -8.37 -18.08 -17.69
N GLU A 137 -7.12 -18.26 -17.31
CA GLU A 137 -6.37 -19.49 -17.55
C GLU A 137 -7.08 -20.68 -16.91
N TYR A 138 -7.54 -20.54 -15.67
CA TYR A 138 -8.32 -21.57 -15.00
C TYR A 138 -9.62 -21.91 -15.74
N GLN A 139 -10.37 -20.91 -16.21
CA GLN A 139 -11.60 -21.13 -16.97
C GLN A 139 -11.35 -21.87 -18.29
N VAL A 140 -10.27 -21.54 -19.00
CA VAL A 140 -9.88 -22.22 -20.25
C VAL A 140 -9.52 -23.69 -19.99
N GLU A 141 -8.78 -23.99 -18.92
CA GLU A 141 -8.44 -25.36 -18.54
C GLU A 141 -9.69 -26.19 -18.20
N GLU A 142 -10.60 -25.64 -17.39
CA GLU A 142 -11.85 -26.33 -17.06
C GLU A 142 -12.73 -26.57 -18.30
N GLY A 143 -12.81 -25.60 -19.20
CA GLY A 143 -13.52 -25.75 -20.47
C GLY A 143 -12.94 -26.85 -21.36
N ARG A 144 -11.62 -27.02 -21.41
CA ARG A 144 -10.96 -28.09 -22.14
C ARG A 144 -11.27 -29.48 -21.56
N LYS A 145 -11.32 -29.60 -20.23
CA LYS A 145 -11.65 -30.88 -19.56
C LYS A 145 -13.08 -31.34 -19.84
N ILE A 146 -14.02 -30.40 -20.03
CA ILE A 146 -15.43 -30.72 -20.32
C ILE A 146 -15.63 -31.12 -21.80
N SER A 147 -14.74 -30.65 -22.69
CA SER A 147 -14.84 -30.92 -24.14
C SER A 147 -14.15 -32.20 -24.60
N GLN A 148 -13.50 -32.94 -23.70
CA GLN A 148 -12.89 -34.25 -23.93
C GLN A 148 -13.75 -35.39 -23.33
#